data_8837efcda6a200d8096cf365bc9d1a8e
#
_entry.id   8837efcda6a200d8096cf365bc9d1a8e
#
_cell.length_a   1.000
_cell.length_b   1.000
_cell.length_c   1.000
_cell.angle_alpha   90.00
_cell.angle_beta   90.00
_cell.angle_gamma   90.00
#
_symmetry.space_group_name_H-M   'P 1'
#
loop_
_entity.id
_entity.type
_entity.pdbx_description
1 polymer ?
#
loop_
_entity_poly.entity_id
_entity_poly.type
_entity_poly.pdbx_seq_one_letter_code
_entity_poly.pdbx_strand_id
1 'polypeptide(L)'
;MNLSRRETRLNGTERCAAVSRALGPVYDVIVNLQGDAPLTPPWFLEALIEAIDADPDCGVATPVLRCDQQALDGFLEDRRAGRVGGTTAVFDAAGRGLYFSKEVIPYTGRGMKPGESIPVFHHVGAYAYRRNALLDYVDWRTGPLETWEGLEQLRFLENGAVVRCVEVQARGRVFWELNNPGDVPRIEAALASQGMD
;
A
#
# COMPACT_ATOMS: atom_id res chain seq x y z
N MET A 1 29.31 3.78 9.77
CA MET A 1 28.33 4.85 10.04
C MET A 1 27.36 4.32 11.08
N ASN A 2 27.48 4.79 12.34
CA ASN A 2 26.67 4.27 13.45
C ASN A 2 25.27 4.91 13.36
N LEU A 3 24.29 4.17 12.87
CA LEU A 3 22.89 4.58 12.90
C LEU A 3 22.44 4.64 14.36
N SER A 4 22.00 5.81 14.82
CA SER A 4 21.54 6.02 16.18
C SER A 4 20.30 5.17 16.47
N ARG A 5 20.01 4.84 17.74
CA ARG A 5 18.81 4.08 18.15
C ARG A 5 17.47 4.70 17.69
N ARG A 6 17.47 5.95 17.23
CA ARG A 6 16.31 6.64 16.66
C ARG A 6 16.00 6.20 15.22
N GLU A 7 17.04 5.81 14.46
CA GLU A 7 16.93 5.40 13.04
C GLU A 7 16.40 3.97 12.88
N THR A 8 16.42 3.15 13.91
CA THR A 8 15.90 1.77 13.89
C THR A 8 14.36 1.66 13.92
N ARG A 9 13.64 2.78 14.00
CA ARG A 9 12.16 2.83 14.03
C ARG A 9 11.55 3.53 12.81
N LEU A 10 12.33 3.84 11.79
CA LEU A 10 11.82 4.46 10.58
C LEU A 10 10.90 3.50 9.84
N ASN A 11 9.75 4.01 9.38
CA ASN A 11 8.86 3.30 8.45
C ASN A 11 9.49 3.21 7.05
N GLY A 12 8.82 2.52 6.12
CA GLY A 12 9.30 2.32 4.75
C GLY A 12 9.55 3.64 4.01
N THR A 13 8.61 4.56 4.12
CA THR A 13 8.67 5.89 3.49
C THR A 13 9.84 6.72 4.03
N GLU A 14 10.06 6.74 5.34
CA GLU A 14 11.17 7.48 5.95
C GLU A 14 12.55 6.91 5.55
N ARG A 15 12.66 5.57 5.39
CA ARG A 15 13.88 4.93 4.87
C ARG A 15 14.15 5.33 3.42
N CYS A 16 13.14 5.33 2.56
CA CYS A 16 13.25 5.79 1.18
C CYS A 16 13.68 7.26 1.11
N ALA A 17 13.13 8.12 1.97
CA ALA A 17 13.52 9.53 2.04
C ALA A 17 14.99 9.70 2.46
N ALA A 18 15.47 8.92 3.43
CA ALA A 18 16.86 8.96 3.86
C ALA A 18 17.83 8.55 2.72
N VAL A 19 17.49 7.50 1.96
CA VAL A 19 18.25 7.08 0.78
C VAL A 19 18.20 8.14 -0.31
N SER A 20 17.04 8.71 -0.60
CA SER A 20 16.85 9.78 -1.60
C SER A 20 17.69 11.04 -1.27
N ARG A 21 17.74 11.41 0.02
CA ARG A 21 18.62 12.50 0.48
C ARG A 21 20.09 12.20 0.24
N ALA A 22 20.53 10.97 0.54
CA ALA A 22 21.94 10.55 0.39
C ALA A 22 22.38 10.49 -1.09
N LEU A 23 21.49 10.10 -1.99
CA LEU A 23 21.74 10.05 -3.44
C LEU A 23 21.69 11.43 -4.10
N GLY A 24 21.12 12.44 -3.44
CA GLY A 24 20.90 13.76 -4.03
C GLY A 24 19.81 13.76 -5.11
N PRO A 25 19.69 14.84 -5.90
CA PRO A 25 18.61 15.04 -6.86
C PRO A 25 18.86 14.32 -8.21
N VAL A 26 19.31 13.08 -8.16
CA VAL A 26 19.59 12.28 -9.37
C VAL A 26 18.33 11.61 -9.92
N TYR A 27 17.38 11.29 -9.02
CA TYR A 27 16.15 10.58 -9.38
C TYR A 27 14.94 11.41 -8.96
N ASP A 28 13.98 11.59 -9.87
CA ASP A 28 12.74 12.34 -9.63
C ASP A 28 11.65 11.45 -9.04
N VAL A 29 11.65 10.15 -9.36
CA VAL A 29 10.70 9.15 -8.88
C VAL A 29 11.44 8.09 -8.07
N ILE A 30 10.93 7.80 -6.88
CA ILE A 30 11.44 6.77 -5.97
C ILE A 30 10.36 5.72 -5.78
N VAL A 31 10.67 4.46 -6.06
CA VAL A 31 9.76 3.33 -5.83
C VAL A 31 10.17 2.61 -4.54
N ASN A 32 9.19 2.41 -3.67
CA ASN A 32 9.32 1.64 -2.44
C ASN A 32 8.59 0.29 -2.63
N LEU A 33 9.34 -0.78 -2.78
CA LEU A 33 8.85 -2.14 -2.69
C LEU A 33 9.22 -2.67 -1.30
N GLN A 34 8.22 -2.93 -0.48
CA GLN A 34 8.44 -3.41 0.88
C GLN A 34 8.80 -4.89 0.89
N GLY A 35 9.71 -5.29 1.78
CA GLY A 35 10.24 -6.66 1.84
C GLY A 35 9.23 -7.70 2.35
N ASP A 36 8.11 -7.27 2.93
CA ASP A 36 6.99 -8.09 3.37
C ASP A 36 5.95 -8.36 2.26
N ALA A 37 6.15 -7.77 1.06
CA ALA A 37 5.30 -7.97 -0.11
C ALA A 37 6.04 -8.70 -1.27
N PRO A 38 6.61 -9.90 -1.04
CA PRO A 38 7.46 -10.58 -2.03
C PRO A 38 6.70 -11.05 -3.29
N LEU A 39 5.38 -11.14 -3.22
CA LEU A 39 4.53 -11.54 -4.34
C LEU A 39 4.05 -10.34 -5.19
N THR A 40 4.56 -9.13 -4.94
CA THR A 40 4.19 -7.94 -5.72
C THR A 40 4.66 -8.07 -7.16
N PRO A 41 3.75 -8.11 -8.15
CA PRO A 41 4.12 -8.25 -9.53
C PRO A 41 4.81 -6.99 -10.07
N PRO A 42 5.79 -7.11 -10.98
CA PRO A 42 6.49 -5.95 -11.56
C PRO A 42 5.56 -4.91 -12.20
N TRP A 43 4.50 -5.35 -12.89
CA TRP A 43 3.55 -4.43 -13.51
C TRP A 43 2.74 -3.57 -12.53
N PHE A 44 2.73 -3.91 -11.21
CA PHE A 44 2.19 -3.00 -10.20
C PHE A 44 3.07 -1.77 -10.08
N LEU A 45 4.39 -1.98 -10.02
CA LEU A 45 5.36 -0.89 -9.92
C LEU A 45 5.40 -0.05 -11.20
N GLU A 46 5.32 -0.69 -12.36
CA GLU A 46 5.21 -0.02 -13.67
C GLU A 46 3.98 0.90 -13.71
N ALA A 47 2.81 0.41 -13.27
CA ALA A 47 1.58 1.20 -13.22
C ALA A 47 1.69 2.41 -12.26
N LEU A 48 2.44 2.30 -11.15
CA LEU A 48 2.68 3.42 -10.25
C LEU A 48 3.57 4.50 -10.90
N ILE A 49 4.62 4.07 -11.60
CA ILE A 49 5.51 4.99 -12.32
C ILE A 49 4.72 5.72 -13.42
N GLU A 50 3.94 4.97 -14.21
CA GLU A 50 3.08 5.57 -15.24
C GLU A 50 2.07 6.57 -14.66
N ALA A 51 1.47 6.28 -13.50
CA ALA A 51 0.52 7.18 -12.85
C ALA A 51 1.18 8.49 -12.38
N ILE A 52 2.43 8.41 -11.89
CA ILE A 52 3.22 9.58 -11.51
C ILE A 52 3.63 10.39 -12.74
N ASP A 53 4.06 9.72 -13.80
CA ASP A 53 4.52 10.39 -15.03
C ASP A 53 3.36 11.09 -15.77
N ALA A 54 2.17 10.47 -15.75
CA ALA A 54 0.99 11.01 -16.40
C ALA A 54 0.39 12.26 -15.72
N ASP A 55 0.64 12.44 -14.42
CA ASP A 55 0.07 13.55 -13.62
C ASP A 55 1.17 14.27 -12.84
N PRO A 56 1.61 15.46 -13.29
CA PRO A 56 2.63 16.24 -12.60
C PRO A 56 2.29 16.60 -11.15
N ASP A 57 1.01 16.66 -10.80
CA ASP A 57 0.54 16.98 -9.46
C ASP A 57 0.43 15.73 -8.57
N CYS A 58 0.60 14.54 -9.14
CA CYS A 58 0.63 13.29 -8.39
C CYS A 58 1.95 13.15 -7.64
N GLY A 59 1.95 13.42 -6.34
CA GLY A 59 3.12 13.29 -5.48
C GLY A 59 3.39 11.87 -5.01
N VAL A 60 2.33 11.06 -4.85
CA VAL A 60 2.38 9.69 -4.31
C VAL A 60 1.37 8.81 -5.04
N ALA A 61 1.80 7.62 -5.43
CA ALA A 61 0.93 6.57 -5.99
C ALA A 61 1.12 5.26 -5.22
N THR A 62 0.03 4.50 -5.05
CA THR A 62 0.01 3.19 -4.40
C THR A 62 -0.98 2.26 -5.11
N PRO A 63 -0.70 0.94 -5.23
CA PRO A 63 -1.60 0.03 -5.91
C PRO A 63 -2.76 -0.35 -5.01
N VAL A 64 -3.91 -0.55 -5.63
CA VAL A 64 -5.09 -1.15 -4.99
C VAL A 64 -5.62 -2.29 -5.86
N LEU A 65 -5.98 -3.40 -5.22
CA LEU A 65 -6.58 -4.57 -5.83
C LEU A 65 -8.06 -4.65 -5.44
N ARG A 66 -8.94 -4.74 -6.42
CA ARG A 66 -10.34 -5.04 -6.13
C ARG A 66 -10.44 -6.43 -5.55
N CYS A 67 -11.08 -6.55 -4.39
CA CYS A 67 -11.34 -7.84 -3.77
C CYS A 67 -12.30 -8.67 -4.64
N ASP A 68 -11.99 -9.94 -4.78
CA ASP A 68 -12.98 -10.95 -5.12
C ASP A 68 -13.73 -11.40 -3.84
N GLN A 69 -14.69 -12.32 -3.99
CA GLN A 69 -15.47 -12.79 -2.84
C GLN A 69 -14.59 -13.49 -1.81
N GLN A 70 -13.59 -14.26 -2.25
CA GLN A 70 -12.71 -14.99 -1.35
C GLN A 70 -11.84 -14.03 -0.52
N ALA A 71 -11.31 -12.98 -1.13
CA ALA A 71 -10.52 -11.97 -0.43
C ALA A 71 -11.37 -11.17 0.57
N LEU A 72 -12.59 -10.77 0.18
CA LEU A 72 -13.52 -10.08 1.07
C LEU A 72 -13.89 -10.93 2.28
N ASP A 73 -14.25 -12.20 2.05
CA ASP A 73 -14.62 -13.13 3.14
C ASP A 73 -13.45 -13.34 4.09
N GLY A 74 -12.22 -13.47 3.57
CA GLY A 74 -11.00 -13.57 4.35
C GLY A 74 -10.75 -12.36 5.25
N PHE A 75 -10.89 -11.13 4.71
CA PHE A 75 -10.76 -9.91 5.51
C PHE A 75 -11.83 -9.81 6.61
N LEU A 76 -13.07 -10.12 6.29
CA LEU A 76 -14.16 -10.12 7.27
C LEU A 76 -13.96 -11.17 8.36
N GLU A 77 -13.44 -12.34 8.02
CA GLU A 77 -13.12 -13.40 8.98
C GLU A 77 -11.98 -12.97 9.92
N ASP A 78 -10.91 -12.40 9.36
CA ASP A 78 -9.80 -11.88 10.16
C ASP A 78 -10.27 -10.81 11.14
N ARG A 79 -11.13 -9.89 10.70
CA ARG A 79 -11.72 -8.87 11.59
C ARG A 79 -12.52 -9.50 12.73
N ARG A 80 -13.39 -10.49 12.44
CA ARG A 80 -14.18 -11.19 13.47
C ARG A 80 -13.28 -11.91 14.47
N ALA A 81 -12.14 -12.41 14.03
CA ALA A 81 -11.15 -13.08 14.86
C ALA A 81 -10.19 -12.14 15.59
N GLY A 82 -10.37 -10.80 15.45
CA GLY A 82 -9.49 -9.80 16.07
C GLY A 82 -8.10 -9.70 15.42
N ARG A 83 -7.93 -10.22 14.20
CA ARG A 83 -6.69 -10.15 13.43
C ARG A 83 -6.75 -9.04 12.38
N VAL A 84 -5.58 -8.57 11.97
CA VAL A 84 -5.42 -7.69 10.80
C VAL A 84 -4.96 -8.55 9.63
N GLY A 85 -5.84 -8.82 8.66
CA GLY A 85 -5.51 -9.60 7.45
C GLY A 85 -4.90 -8.77 6.32
N GLY A 86 -5.10 -7.47 6.34
CA GLY A 86 -4.60 -6.53 5.33
C GLY A 86 -5.22 -5.14 5.53
N THR A 87 -4.79 -4.22 4.70
CA THR A 87 -5.30 -2.83 4.68
C THR A 87 -6.27 -2.68 3.52
N THR A 88 -7.37 -1.96 3.74
CA THR A 88 -8.31 -1.59 2.67
C THR A 88 -8.22 -0.09 2.37
N ALA A 89 -8.62 0.29 1.16
CA ALA A 89 -8.59 1.66 0.68
C ALA A 89 -9.94 2.08 0.08
N VAL A 90 -10.29 3.33 0.30
CA VAL A 90 -11.39 4.01 -0.42
C VAL A 90 -10.83 5.24 -1.13
N PHE A 91 -11.31 5.49 -2.34
CA PHE A 91 -10.85 6.57 -3.19
C PHE A 91 -12.00 7.12 -4.04
N ASP A 92 -11.85 8.32 -4.56
CA ASP A 92 -12.85 8.96 -5.41
C ASP A 92 -12.76 8.48 -6.88
N ALA A 93 -13.68 8.98 -7.71
CA ALA A 93 -13.74 8.63 -9.13
C ALA A 93 -12.49 9.02 -9.93
N ALA A 94 -11.67 9.93 -9.41
CA ALA A 94 -10.39 10.31 -9.98
C ALA A 94 -9.22 9.49 -9.44
N GLY A 95 -9.49 8.47 -8.61
CA GLY A 95 -8.46 7.64 -7.98
C GLY A 95 -7.73 8.31 -6.81
N ARG A 96 -8.23 9.44 -6.28
CA ARG A 96 -7.61 10.09 -5.12
C ARG A 96 -8.05 9.38 -3.84
N GLY A 97 -7.09 8.90 -3.06
CA GLY A 97 -7.34 8.23 -1.79
C GLY A 97 -8.10 9.14 -0.82
N LEU A 98 -9.18 8.61 -0.28
CA LEU A 98 -10.00 9.26 0.73
C LEU A 98 -9.64 8.76 2.13
N TYR A 99 -9.38 7.46 2.26
CA TYR A 99 -8.92 6.85 3.51
C TYR A 99 -8.33 5.47 3.28
N PHE A 100 -7.45 5.05 4.22
CA PHE A 100 -6.88 3.71 4.33
C PHE A 100 -7.12 3.20 5.74
N SER A 101 -7.55 1.95 5.87
CA SER A 101 -7.87 1.38 7.17
C SER A 101 -7.52 -0.10 7.27
N LYS A 102 -7.18 -0.52 8.48
CA LYS A 102 -7.13 -1.94 8.86
C LYS A 102 -8.53 -2.55 9.01
N GLU A 103 -9.57 -1.75 9.04
CA GLU A 103 -10.95 -2.22 8.95
C GLU A 103 -11.34 -2.47 7.49
N VAL A 104 -12.42 -3.25 7.27
CA VAL A 104 -12.95 -3.50 5.93
C VAL A 104 -13.87 -2.36 5.54
N ILE A 105 -13.38 -1.47 4.70
CA ILE A 105 -14.13 -0.31 4.17
C ILE A 105 -14.25 -0.39 2.64
N PRO A 106 -15.35 0.15 2.05
CA PRO A 106 -16.51 0.77 2.72
C PRO A 106 -17.41 -0.25 3.41
N TYR A 107 -18.41 0.22 4.17
CA TYR A 107 -19.39 -0.64 4.82
C TYR A 107 -20.16 -1.50 3.81
N THR A 108 -20.10 -2.82 3.97
CA THR A 108 -20.72 -3.81 3.07
C THR A 108 -21.93 -4.53 3.67
N GLY A 109 -22.35 -4.15 4.88
CA GLY A 109 -23.41 -4.85 5.63
C GLY A 109 -24.82 -4.83 4.99
N ARG A 110 -25.04 -3.99 3.96
CA ARG A 110 -26.29 -4.06 3.15
C ARG A 110 -26.37 -5.30 2.24
N GLY A 111 -25.27 -6.03 2.11
CA GLY A 111 -25.10 -7.06 1.08
C GLY A 111 -24.93 -6.49 -0.32
N MET A 112 -24.51 -7.31 -1.26
CA MET A 112 -24.36 -6.97 -2.67
C MET A 112 -25.50 -7.56 -3.48
N LYS A 113 -25.97 -6.82 -4.48
CA LYS A 113 -26.95 -7.33 -5.43
C LYS A 113 -26.24 -8.22 -6.48
N PRO A 114 -26.96 -9.18 -7.10
CA PRO A 114 -26.41 -9.95 -8.20
C PRO A 114 -25.85 -9.03 -9.29
N GLY A 115 -24.59 -9.26 -9.70
CA GLY A 115 -23.89 -8.48 -10.72
C GLY A 115 -23.24 -7.17 -10.24
N GLU A 116 -23.38 -6.79 -8.97
CA GLU A 116 -22.59 -5.68 -8.40
C GLU A 116 -21.14 -6.13 -8.18
N SER A 117 -20.19 -5.30 -8.60
CA SER A 117 -18.78 -5.49 -8.24
C SER A 117 -18.54 -5.17 -6.76
N ILE A 118 -17.65 -5.93 -6.14
CA ILE A 118 -17.24 -5.71 -4.75
C ILE A 118 -16.59 -4.32 -4.63
N PRO A 119 -17.08 -3.44 -3.74
CA PRO A 119 -16.55 -2.08 -3.60
C PRO A 119 -15.33 -1.99 -2.68
N VAL A 120 -14.81 -3.11 -2.20
CA VAL A 120 -13.66 -3.19 -1.30
C VAL A 120 -12.40 -3.38 -2.11
N PHE A 121 -11.38 -2.59 -1.80
CA PHE A 121 -10.07 -2.67 -2.40
C PHE A 121 -9.01 -2.96 -1.36
N HIS A 122 -8.24 -4.01 -1.60
CA HIS A 122 -7.02 -4.31 -0.84
C HIS A 122 -5.94 -3.30 -1.24
N HIS A 123 -5.40 -2.58 -0.27
CA HIS A 123 -4.24 -1.73 -0.46
C HIS A 123 -2.96 -2.58 -0.41
N VAL A 124 -2.12 -2.44 -1.43
CA VAL A 124 -0.85 -3.14 -1.54
C VAL A 124 0.28 -2.26 -0.99
N GLY A 125 1.12 -2.80 -0.12
CA GLY A 125 2.22 -2.11 0.53
C GLY A 125 3.40 -1.77 -0.42
N ALA A 126 3.12 -1.10 -1.53
CA ALA A 126 4.11 -0.58 -2.46
C ALA A 126 3.77 0.87 -2.83
N TYR A 127 4.78 1.67 -3.12
CA TYR A 127 4.56 3.08 -3.42
C TYR A 127 5.53 3.57 -4.49
N ALA A 128 5.07 4.55 -5.27
CA ALA A 128 5.95 5.44 -6.01
C ALA A 128 5.76 6.87 -5.49
N TYR A 129 6.85 7.59 -5.35
CA TYR A 129 6.87 8.96 -4.84
C TYR A 129 7.58 9.87 -5.81
N ARG A 130 7.06 11.08 -6.03
CA ARG A 130 7.93 12.17 -6.45
C ARG A 130 8.87 12.52 -5.31
N ARG A 131 10.11 12.78 -5.65
CA ARG A 131 11.16 13.09 -4.67
C ARG A 131 10.75 14.18 -3.68
N ASN A 132 10.12 15.25 -4.16
CA ASN A 132 9.70 16.36 -3.30
C ASN A 132 8.65 15.90 -2.27
N ALA A 133 7.59 15.21 -2.70
CA ALA A 133 6.56 14.68 -1.81
C ALA A 133 7.14 13.74 -0.75
N LEU A 134 8.12 12.91 -1.14
CA LEU A 134 8.82 12.02 -0.22
C LEU A 134 9.66 12.80 0.82
N LEU A 135 10.27 13.91 0.42
CA LEU A 135 11.05 14.75 1.34
C LEU A 135 10.15 15.58 2.27
N ASP A 136 9.01 16.06 1.78
CA ASP A 136 8.02 16.77 2.60
C ASP A 136 7.45 15.85 3.70
N TYR A 137 7.22 14.56 3.38
CA TYR A 137 6.71 13.57 4.33
C TYR A 137 7.53 13.50 5.64
N VAL A 138 8.85 13.55 5.56
CA VAL A 138 9.71 13.43 6.75
C VAL A 138 9.79 14.70 7.58
N ASP A 139 9.34 15.82 7.03
CA ASP A 139 9.24 17.09 7.74
C ASP A 139 7.88 17.22 8.47
N TRP A 140 6.89 16.39 8.12
CA TRP A 140 5.60 16.34 8.80
C TRP A 140 5.66 15.48 10.07
N ARG A 141 4.88 15.89 11.06
CA ARG A 141 4.69 15.10 12.28
C ARG A 141 3.73 13.94 12.01
N THR A 142 3.96 12.81 12.66
CA THR A 142 2.99 11.71 12.72
C THR A 142 1.68 12.23 13.29
N GLY A 143 0.60 12.05 12.54
CA GLY A 143 -0.73 12.49 12.92
C GLY A 143 -1.50 11.42 13.74
N PRO A 144 -2.69 11.77 14.22
CA PRO A 144 -3.53 10.86 15.00
C PRO A 144 -4.00 9.65 14.17
N LEU A 145 -4.35 9.82 12.89
CA LEU A 145 -4.82 8.72 12.05
C LEU A 145 -3.70 7.72 11.78
N GLU A 146 -2.51 8.20 11.38
CA GLU A 146 -1.33 7.36 11.24
C GLU A 146 -1.04 6.59 12.53
N THR A 147 -1.16 7.25 13.70
CA THR A 147 -0.88 6.63 14.99
C THR A 147 -1.87 5.52 15.33
N TRP A 148 -3.17 5.75 15.13
CA TRP A 148 -4.21 4.77 15.44
C TRP A 148 -4.26 3.60 14.47
N GLU A 149 -4.17 3.86 13.19
CA GLU A 149 -4.17 2.82 12.15
C GLU A 149 -2.80 2.14 12.02
N GLY A 150 -1.70 2.82 12.39
CA GLY A 150 -0.34 2.34 12.15
C GLY A 150 -0.03 2.25 10.66
N LEU A 151 -0.56 3.17 9.85
CA LEU A 151 -0.47 3.20 8.40
C LEU A 151 0.24 4.49 7.94
N GLU A 152 1.45 4.35 7.43
CA GLU A 152 2.34 5.47 7.06
C GLU A 152 1.75 6.40 5.99
N GLN A 153 0.94 5.89 5.06
CA GLN A 153 0.32 6.68 4.00
C GLN A 153 -0.73 7.66 4.51
N LEU A 154 -1.26 7.48 5.71
CA LEU A 154 -2.21 8.42 6.31
C LEU A 154 -1.56 9.76 6.65
N ARG A 155 -0.25 9.81 6.90
CA ARG A 155 0.46 11.09 7.10
C ARG A 155 0.34 12.01 5.90
N PHE A 156 0.35 11.47 4.68
CA PHE A 156 0.10 12.26 3.46
C PHE A 156 -1.30 12.87 3.50
N LEU A 157 -2.33 12.07 3.76
CA LEU A 157 -3.72 12.53 3.81
C LEU A 157 -3.95 13.56 4.93
N GLU A 158 -3.38 13.34 6.11
CA GLU A 158 -3.49 14.25 7.26
C GLU A 158 -2.82 15.61 7.01
N ASN A 159 -1.88 15.68 6.06
CA ASN A 159 -1.23 16.93 5.63
C ASN A 159 -1.78 17.47 4.31
N GLY A 160 -2.93 16.95 3.83
CA GLY A 160 -3.62 17.45 2.64
C GLY A 160 -2.97 17.04 1.31
N ALA A 161 -1.98 16.14 1.34
CA ALA A 161 -1.38 15.62 0.12
C ALA A 161 -2.27 14.53 -0.51
N VAL A 162 -2.29 14.49 -1.84
CA VAL A 162 -3.04 13.48 -2.58
C VAL A 162 -2.23 12.19 -2.68
N VAL A 163 -2.83 11.07 -2.28
CA VAL A 163 -2.32 9.73 -2.56
C VAL A 163 -3.15 9.14 -3.70
N ARG A 164 -2.54 8.86 -4.84
CA ARG A 164 -3.19 8.24 -5.99
C ARG A 164 -3.30 6.74 -5.77
N CYS A 165 -4.52 6.23 -5.67
CA CYS A 165 -4.82 4.80 -5.71
C CYS A 165 -4.87 4.35 -7.17
N VAL A 166 -3.99 3.43 -7.55
CA VAL A 166 -3.92 2.87 -8.91
C VAL A 166 -4.53 1.47 -8.87
N GLU A 167 -5.70 1.29 -9.49
CA GLU A 167 -6.31 -0.03 -9.57
C GLU A 167 -5.49 -0.92 -10.50
N VAL A 168 -4.96 -2.01 -9.94
CA VAL A 168 -4.13 -2.99 -10.65
C VAL A 168 -4.82 -4.35 -10.72
N GLN A 169 -4.38 -5.21 -11.64
CA GLN A 169 -4.94 -6.53 -11.86
C GLN A 169 -3.92 -7.61 -11.47
N ALA A 170 -4.34 -8.58 -10.66
CA ALA A 170 -3.49 -9.70 -10.27
C ALA A 170 -3.11 -10.63 -11.44
N ARG A 171 -3.84 -10.60 -12.55
CA ARG A 171 -3.61 -11.42 -13.78
C ARG A 171 -3.46 -12.91 -13.47
N GLY A 172 -4.29 -13.41 -12.56
CA GLY A 172 -4.28 -14.81 -12.14
C GLY A 172 -3.18 -15.17 -11.12
N ARG A 173 -2.34 -14.22 -10.69
CA ARG A 173 -1.38 -14.47 -9.61
C ARG A 173 -2.03 -14.29 -8.24
N VAL A 174 -1.58 -15.08 -7.28
CA VAL A 174 -1.92 -14.87 -5.87
C VAL A 174 -1.07 -13.71 -5.36
N PHE A 175 -1.73 -12.73 -4.76
CA PHE A 175 -1.07 -11.67 -4.00
C PHE A 175 -1.31 -11.89 -2.51
N TRP A 176 -0.26 -11.88 -1.73
CA TRP A 176 -0.30 -11.95 -0.27
C TRP A 176 0.91 -11.26 0.33
N GLU A 177 0.72 -10.64 1.49
CA GLU A 177 1.78 -10.00 2.27
C GLU A 177 2.14 -10.84 3.49
N LEU A 178 3.39 -10.74 3.92
CA LEU A 178 3.90 -11.41 5.11
C LEU A 178 3.55 -10.58 6.36
N ASN A 179 2.32 -10.67 6.81
CA ASN A 179 1.84 -9.96 8.00
C ASN A 179 2.03 -10.78 9.29
N ASN A 180 2.03 -12.11 9.18
CA ASN A 180 2.10 -13.03 10.31
C ASN A 180 3.02 -14.22 9.97
N PRO A 181 3.65 -14.88 10.94
CA PRO A 181 4.45 -16.09 10.69
C PRO A 181 3.68 -17.21 9.96
N GLY A 182 2.36 -17.26 10.11
CA GLY A 182 1.49 -18.22 9.41
C GLY A 182 1.34 -17.99 7.92
N ASP A 183 1.75 -16.81 7.42
CA ASP A 183 1.68 -16.46 5.99
C ASP A 183 2.83 -17.09 5.19
N VAL A 184 3.94 -17.44 5.85
CA VAL A 184 5.15 -17.99 5.20
C VAL A 184 4.84 -19.19 4.31
N PRO A 185 4.20 -20.29 4.79
CA PRO A 185 3.94 -21.45 3.94
C PRO A 185 3.05 -21.13 2.73
N ARG A 186 2.14 -20.16 2.88
CA ARG A 186 1.26 -19.72 1.79
C ARG A 186 2.03 -18.93 0.72
N ILE A 187 2.95 -18.07 1.14
CA ILE A 187 3.81 -17.31 0.25
C ILE A 187 4.78 -18.24 -0.49
N GLU A 188 5.42 -19.18 0.22
CA GLU A 188 6.31 -20.18 -0.38
C GLU A 188 5.59 -21.03 -1.42
N ALA A 189 4.37 -21.51 -1.11
CA ALA A 189 3.57 -22.24 -2.08
C ALA A 189 3.21 -21.43 -3.32
N ALA A 190 2.91 -20.13 -3.14
CA ALA A 190 2.63 -19.22 -4.25
C ALA A 190 3.87 -18.97 -5.11
N LEU A 191 5.05 -18.77 -4.52
CA LEU A 191 6.33 -18.61 -5.23
C LEU A 191 6.65 -19.86 -6.04
N ALA A 192 6.59 -21.05 -5.43
CA ALA A 192 6.83 -22.32 -6.11
C ALA A 192 5.87 -22.52 -7.29
N SER A 193 4.57 -22.19 -7.13
CA SER A 193 3.59 -22.30 -8.22
C SER A 193 3.86 -21.35 -9.40
N GLN A 194 4.63 -20.28 -9.17
CA GLN A 194 5.02 -19.29 -10.17
C GLN A 194 6.40 -19.55 -10.76
N GLY A 195 7.08 -20.65 -10.36
CA GLY A 195 8.44 -20.98 -10.80
C GLY A 195 9.51 -20.02 -10.30
N MET A 196 9.28 -19.39 -9.16
CA MET A 196 10.22 -18.53 -8.47
C MET A 196 10.75 -19.30 -7.25
N ASP A 197 11.95 -19.88 -7.37
CA ASP A 197 12.68 -20.58 -6.31
C ASP A 197 13.59 -19.61 -5.53
#